data_a544580be5562a58f326e1735de2216d
#
_entry.id   a544580be5562a58f326e1735de2216d
#
_cell.length_a   1.000
_cell.length_b   1.000
_cell.length_c   1.000
_cell.angle_alpha   90.00
_cell.angle_beta   90.00
_cell.angle_gamma   90.00
#
_symmetry.space_group_name_H-M   'P 1'
#
loop_
_entity.id
_entity.type
_entity.pdbx_description
1 polymer ?
#
loop_
_entity_poly.entity_id
_entity_poly.type
_entity_poly.pdbx_seq_one_letter_code
_entity_poly.pdbx_strand_id
1 'polypeptide(L)'
;HRTRRRQRQMCIRDRPTGVKIFSWIATMWGGSITFRIPMLWAIGFIFLFTVGGVTGVVLANAGVDIMLHNTYYVIAHFHYVLSLGAVFGIFCGFYYWFAKMTGYNYNSTLASLHFWLTFIGVNVTFFPQHFLGLAGMPRRYIDYPEALHGWNMVSSYGAYVAGLGTLIFVVLII
;
A
#
# COMPACT_ATOMS: atom_id res chain seq x y z
N HIS A 1 -15.34 15.54 -27.68
CA HIS A 1 -14.48 14.39 -28.10
C HIS A 1 -13.38 14.03 -27.09
N ARG A 2 -12.78 14.97 -26.35
CA ARG A 2 -11.72 14.68 -25.33
C ARG A 2 -12.25 13.92 -24.10
N THR A 3 -13.46 14.21 -23.63
CA THR A 3 -14.06 13.56 -22.46
C THR A 3 -14.37 12.08 -22.72
N ARG A 4 -14.87 11.73 -23.90
CA ARG A 4 -15.13 10.33 -24.29
C ARG A 4 -13.83 9.50 -24.44
N ARG A 5 -12.72 10.10 -24.87
CA ARG A 5 -11.42 9.41 -24.92
C ARG A 5 -10.88 9.10 -23.52
N ARG A 6 -11.00 10.03 -22.56
CA ARG A 6 -10.59 9.82 -21.17
C ARG A 6 -11.41 8.73 -20.49
N GLN A 7 -12.73 8.71 -20.67
CA GLN A 7 -13.60 7.65 -20.15
C GLN A 7 -13.26 6.28 -20.74
N ARG A 8 -12.97 6.16 -22.04
CA ARG A 8 -12.50 4.91 -22.66
C ARG A 8 -11.16 4.45 -22.09
N GLN A 9 -10.22 5.35 -21.85
CA GLN A 9 -8.92 5.01 -21.24
C GLN A 9 -9.06 4.53 -19.79
N MET A 10 -9.99 5.10 -19.02
CA MET A 10 -10.33 4.63 -17.68
C MET A 10 -10.89 3.20 -17.70
N CYS A 11 -11.88 2.92 -18.53
CA CYS A 11 -12.48 1.58 -18.64
C CYS A 11 -11.47 0.52 -19.12
N ILE A 12 -10.53 0.88 -20.01
CA ILE A 12 -9.51 -0.05 -20.51
C ILE A 12 -8.46 -0.34 -19.41
N ARG A 13 -8.16 0.61 -18.52
CA ARG A 13 -7.15 0.44 -17.46
C ARG A 13 -7.71 -0.24 -16.21
N ASP A 14 -8.93 0.10 -15.79
CA ASP A 14 -9.51 -0.38 -14.52
C ASP A 14 -10.04 -1.82 -14.62
N ARG A 15 -10.61 -2.22 -15.76
CA ARG A 15 -11.06 -3.60 -15.98
C ARG A 15 -9.94 -4.64 -15.87
N PRO A 16 -8.77 -4.49 -16.55
CA PRO A 16 -7.67 -5.44 -16.43
C PRO A 16 -7.15 -5.58 -15.02
N THR A 17 -7.08 -4.48 -14.25
CA THR A 17 -6.61 -4.50 -12.86
C THR A 17 -7.61 -5.22 -11.95
N GLY A 18 -8.89 -4.99 -12.11
CA GLY A 18 -9.93 -5.72 -11.39
C GLY A 18 -9.89 -7.23 -11.67
N VAL A 19 -9.72 -7.62 -12.93
CA VAL A 19 -9.55 -9.04 -13.32
C VAL A 19 -8.35 -9.68 -12.64
N LYS A 20 -7.22 -8.95 -12.49
CA LYS A 20 -6.05 -9.47 -11.77
C LYS A 20 -6.37 -9.74 -10.30
N ILE A 21 -7.02 -8.81 -9.60
CA ILE A 21 -7.40 -8.98 -8.19
C ILE A 21 -8.30 -10.19 -8.04
N PHE A 22 -9.33 -10.32 -8.89
CA PHE A 22 -10.21 -11.48 -8.86
C PHE A 22 -9.48 -12.79 -9.20
N SER A 23 -8.52 -12.77 -10.10
CA SER A 23 -7.70 -13.93 -10.43
C SER A 23 -6.82 -14.36 -9.25
N TRP A 24 -6.25 -13.42 -8.50
CA TRP A 24 -5.47 -13.72 -7.29
C TRP A 24 -6.35 -14.33 -6.20
N ILE A 25 -7.54 -13.77 -5.97
CA ILE A 25 -8.52 -14.33 -5.02
C ILE A 25 -8.97 -15.72 -5.47
N ALA A 26 -9.28 -15.90 -6.76
CA ALA A 26 -9.70 -17.19 -7.32
C ALA A 26 -8.61 -18.27 -7.20
N THR A 27 -7.34 -17.89 -7.31
CA THR A 27 -6.20 -18.80 -7.11
C THR A 27 -6.14 -19.34 -5.68
N MET A 28 -6.57 -18.55 -4.69
CA MET A 28 -6.62 -18.94 -3.28
C MET A 28 -7.92 -19.65 -2.91
N TRP A 29 -8.98 -19.45 -3.68
CA TRP A 29 -10.31 -19.97 -3.39
C TRP A 29 -10.34 -21.50 -3.47
N GLY A 30 -10.81 -22.13 -2.41
CA GLY A 30 -10.90 -23.61 -2.35
C GLY A 30 -9.58 -24.34 -2.12
N GLY A 31 -8.45 -23.61 -1.99
CA GLY A 31 -7.14 -24.18 -1.69
C GLY A 31 -6.90 -24.39 -0.20
N SER A 32 -5.93 -25.24 0.14
CA SER A 32 -5.43 -25.39 1.52
C SER A 32 -4.48 -24.24 1.85
N ILE A 33 -5.02 -23.15 2.42
CA ILE A 33 -4.23 -21.98 2.78
C ILE A 33 -3.51 -22.21 4.09
N THR A 34 -2.18 -22.05 4.08
CA THR A 34 -1.36 -22.02 5.29
C THR A 34 -0.86 -20.59 5.51
N PHE A 35 -1.15 -20.01 6.68
CA PHE A 35 -0.75 -18.65 7.04
C PHE A 35 0.74 -18.54 7.40
N ARG A 36 1.60 -19.00 6.48
CA ARG A 36 3.05 -18.77 6.58
C ARG A 36 3.39 -17.34 6.17
N ILE A 37 4.59 -16.89 6.52
CA ILE A 37 5.03 -15.51 6.28
C ILE A 37 4.80 -15.03 4.82
N PRO A 38 5.17 -15.78 3.77
CA PRO A 38 4.89 -15.34 2.41
C PRO A 38 3.40 -15.15 2.13
N MET A 39 2.53 -15.99 2.72
CA MET A 39 1.09 -15.86 2.53
C MET A 39 0.53 -14.62 3.24
N LEU A 40 1.04 -14.24 4.40
CA LEU A 40 0.66 -13.00 5.07
C LEU A 40 0.96 -11.78 4.19
N TRP A 41 2.15 -11.74 3.59
CA TRP A 41 2.54 -10.69 2.65
C TRP A 41 1.68 -10.68 1.39
N ALA A 42 1.31 -11.85 0.86
CA ALA A 42 0.44 -11.96 -0.32
C ALA A 42 -0.98 -11.45 -0.03
N ILE A 43 -1.57 -11.82 1.10
CA ILE A 43 -2.90 -11.35 1.52
C ILE A 43 -2.85 -9.84 1.79
N GLY A 44 -1.83 -9.37 2.51
CA GLY A 44 -1.60 -7.95 2.76
C GLY A 44 -1.47 -7.16 1.46
N PHE A 45 -0.72 -7.68 0.49
CA PHE A 45 -0.61 -7.10 -0.85
C PHE A 45 -1.97 -6.95 -1.53
N ILE A 46 -2.77 -8.03 -1.62
CA ILE A 46 -4.07 -7.99 -2.31
C ILE A 46 -5.00 -6.98 -1.64
N PHE A 47 -5.07 -6.99 -0.32
CA PHE A 47 -5.91 -6.06 0.44
C PHE A 47 -5.50 -4.61 0.21
N LEU A 48 -4.24 -4.27 0.42
CA LEU A 48 -3.75 -2.90 0.35
C LEU A 48 -3.72 -2.36 -1.08
N PHE A 49 -3.38 -3.20 -2.05
CA PHE A 49 -3.44 -2.85 -3.46
C PHE A 49 -4.89 -2.58 -3.91
N THR A 50 -5.86 -3.34 -3.39
CA THR A 50 -7.28 -3.10 -3.68
C THR A 50 -7.75 -1.76 -3.12
N VAL A 51 -7.39 -1.43 -1.88
CA VAL A 51 -7.68 -0.12 -1.27
C VAL A 51 -7.07 1.01 -2.11
N GLY A 52 -5.79 0.88 -2.48
CA GLY A 52 -5.09 1.84 -3.35
C GLY A 52 -5.73 1.97 -4.74
N GLY A 53 -6.22 0.86 -5.31
CA GLY A 53 -6.92 0.87 -6.59
C GLY A 53 -8.25 1.62 -6.52
N VAL A 54 -9.02 1.41 -5.47
CA VAL A 54 -10.30 2.13 -5.25
C VAL A 54 -10.08 3.64 -5.12
N THR A 55 -9.06 4.07 -4.36
CA THR A 55 -8.72 5.49 -4.25
C THR A 55 -8.27 6.08 -5.60
N GLY A 56 -7.64 5.26 -6.45
CA GLY A 56 -7.30 5.64 -7.82
C GLY A 56 -8.52 5.86 -8.72
N VAL A 57 -9.58 5.07 -8.54
CA VAL A 57 -10.87 5.28 -9.25
C VAL A 57 -11.50 6.61 -8.86
N VAL A 58 -11.43 6.99 -7.58
CA VAL A 58 -11.88 8.31 -7.10
C VAL A 58 -11.11 9.44 -7.81
N LEU A 59 -9.78 9.36 -7.86
CA LEU A 59 -8.93 10.35 -8.56
C LEU A 59 -9.13 10.33 -10.07
N ALA A 60 -9.58 9.23 -10.65
CA ALA A 60 -9.83 9.12 -12.08
C ALA A 60 -11.08 9.89 -12.52
N ASN A 61 -11.96 10.29 -11.61
CA ASN A 61 -13.09 11.17 -11.88
C ASN A 61 -12.61 12.61 -12.08
N ALA A 62 -12.75 13.13 -13.31
CA ALA A 62 -12.24 14.46 -13.67
C ALA A 62 -12.80 15.59 -12.79
N GLY A 63 -14.07 15.53 -12.40
CA GLY A 63 -14.69 16.53 -11.52
C GLY A 63 -14.13 16.53 -10.11
N VAL A 64 -13.79 15.37 -9.58
CA VAL A 64 -13.19 15.19 -8.25
C VAL A 64 -11.70 15.49 -8.28
N ASP A 65 -11.01 15.10 -9.36
CA ASP A 65 -9.57 15.29 -9.52
C ASP A 65 -9.17 16.78 -9.56
N ILE A 66 -10.03 17.66 -10.05
CA ILE A 66 -9.79 19.13 -10.01
C ILE A 66 -9.48 19.59 -8.57
N MET A 67 -10.18 19.07 -7.58
CA MET A 67 -10.01 19.45 -6.18
C MET A 67 -8.91 18.67 -5.48
N LEU A 68 -8.70 17.41 -5.84
CA LEU A 68 -7.74 16.49 -5.17
C LEU A 68 -6.38 16.47 -5.84
N HIS A 69 -6.27 16.96 -7.07
CA HIS A 69 -5.01 17.02 -7.79
C HIS A 69 -3.97 17.86 -7.02
N ASN A 70 -2.76 17.36 -6.90
CA ASN A 70 -1.68 17.97 -6.10
C ASN A 70 -1.94 18.09 -4.58
N THR A 71 -2.88 17.32 -4.02
CA THR A 71 -3.09 17.20 -2.58
C THR A 71 -2.43 15.93 -2.00
N TYR A 72 -2.43 15.81 -0.67
CA TYR A 72 -1.97 14.60 0.02
C TYR A 72 -2.80 13.35 -0.28
N TYR A 73 -4.01 13.50 -0.82
CA TYR A 73 -4.80 12.36 -1.30
C TYR A 73 -4.08 11.58 -2.42
N VAL A 74 -3.44 12.29 -3.34
CA VAL A 74 -2.63 11.66 -4.40
C VAL A 74 -1.43 10.93 -3.81
N ILE A 75 -0.79 11.50 -2.78
CA ILE A 75 0.33 10.86 -2.08
C ILE A 75 -0.12 9.55 -1.42
N ALA A 76 -1.23 9.58 -0.69
CA ALA A 76 -1.81 8.39 -0.10
C ALA A 76 -2.10 7.31 -1.14
N HIS A 77 -2.75 7.67 -2.26
CA HIS A 77 -3.07 6.76 -3.33
C HIS A 77 -1.84 6.04 -3.89
N PHE A 78 -0.84 6.77 -4.35
CA PHE A 78 0.29 6.10 -5.00
C PHE A 78 1.19 5.34 -4.02
N HIS A 79 1.23 5.71 -2.74
CA HIS A 79 1.91 4.91 -1.74
C HIS A 79 1.17 3.59 -1.45
N TYR A 80 -0.15 3.58 -1.45
CA TYR A 80 -0.92 2.34 -1.34
C TYR A 80 -0.67 1.39 -2.52
N VAL A 81 -0.50 1.92 -3.72
CA VAL A 81 -0.24 1.10 -4.91
C VAL A 81 1.23 0.67 -4.99
N LEU A 82 2.18 1.56 -4.70
CA LEU A 82 3.62 1.29 -4.84
C LEU A 82 4.23 0.75 -3.55
N SER A 83 4.19 1.51 -2.45
CA SER A 83 4.82 1.10 -1.19
C SER A 83 4.12 -0.10 -0.57
N LEU A 84 2.80 -0.11 -0.56
CA LEU A 84 1.99 -1.17 0.03
C LEU A 84 1.68 -2.29 -0.97
N GLY A 85 1.62 -1.98 -2.26
CA GLY A 85 1.49 -2.97 -3.32
C GLY A 85 2.84 -3.60 -3.67
N ALA A 86 3.67 -2.89 -4.46
CA ALA A 86 4.90 -3.47 -5.00
C ALA A 86 5.87 -3.97 -3.91
N VAL A 87 6.08 -3.22 -2.83
CA VAL A 87 6.99 -3.61 -1.74
C VAL A 87 6.50 -4.86 -1.01
N PHE A 88 5.19 -4.98 -0.76
CA PHE A 88 4.62 -6.20 -0.17
C PHE A 88 4.78 -7.40 -1.09
N GLY A 89 4.63 -7.22 -2.41
CA GLY A 89 4.92 -8.25 -3.40
C GLY A 89 6.39 -8.68 -3.40
N ILE A 90 7.32 -7.72 -3.26
CA ILE A 90 8.75 -7.99 -3.16
C ILE A 90 9.08 -8.79 -1.89
N PHE A 91 8.56 -8.40 -0.73
CA PHE A 91 8.76 -9.15 0.51
C PHE A 91 8.12 -10.53 0.46
N CYS A 92 6.94 -10.67 -0.15
CA CYS A 92 6.32 -11.97 -0.39
C CYS A 92 7.29 -12.90 -1.14
N GLY A 93 7.84 -12.44 -2.26
CA GLY A 93 8.82 -13.19 -3.07
C GLY A 93 10.11 -13.45 -2.31
N PHE A 94 10.64 -12.46 -1.60
CA PHE A 94 11.85 -12.58 -0.81
C PHE A 94 11.73 -13.70 0.24
N TYR A 95 10.70 -13.69 1.07
CA TYR A 95 10.49 -14.73 2.08
C TYR A 95 10.16 -16.09 1.49
N TYR A 96 9.49 -16.14 0.34
CA TYR A 96 9.18 -17.39 -0.33
C TYR A 96 10.44 -18.09 -0.87
N TRP A 97 11.37 -17.33 -1.44
CA TRP A 97 12.58 -17.87 -2.03
C TRP A 97 13.81 -17.77 -1.15
N PHE A 98 13.72 -17.22 0.05
CA PHE A 98 14.87 -16.97 0.93
C PHE A 98 15.71 -18.23 1.18
N ALA A 99 15.07 -19.31 1.61
CA ALA A 99 15.79 -20.58 1.86
C ALA A 99 16.42 -21.16 0.58
N LYS A 100 15.80 -20.92 -0.57
CA LYS A 100 16.32 -21.37 -1.88
C LYS A 100 17.52 -20.56 -2.35
N MET A 101 17.58 -19.28 -2.00
CA MET A 101 18.67 -18.37 -2.38
C MET A 101 19.88 -18.49 -1.43
N THR A 102 19.63 -18.62 -0.13
CA THR A 102 20.66 -18.57 0.90
C THR A 102 21.05 -19.94 1.44
N GLY A 103 20.20 -20.96 1.31
CA GLY A 103 20.37 -22.27 1.94
C GLY A 103 19.95 -22.31 3.42
N TYR A 104 19.61 -21.18 4.01
CA TYR A 104 19.21 -21.05 5.42
C TYR A 104 17.73 -20.70 5.56
N ASN A 105 17.13 -21.11 6.68
CA ASN A 105 15.78 -20.69 7.05
C ASN A 105 15.84 -19.45 7.94
N TYR A 106 14.93 -18.51 7.69
CA TYR A 106 14.76 -17.33 8.54
C TYR A 106 13.99 -17.64 9.81
N ASN A 107 14.18 -16.84 10.85
CA ASN A 107 13.39 -16.93 12.09
C ASN A 107 11.94 -16.46 11.82
N SER A 108 10.99 -17.39 11.96
CA SER A 108 9.57 -17.13 11.68
C SER A 108 8.94 -16.08 12.60
N THR A 109 9.39 -16.00 13.86
CA THR A 109 8.88 -15.01 14.83
C THR A 109 9.30 -13.60 14.44
N LEU A 110 10.58 -13.40 14.11
CA LEU A 110 11.08 -12.09 13.64
C LEU A 110 10.44 -11.70 12.32
N ALA A 111 10.25 -12.65 11.41
CA ALA A 111 9.60 -12.40 10.13
C ALA A 111 8.12 -12.02 10.30
N SER A 112 7.40 -12.64 11.25
CA SER A 112 6.04 -12.26 11.59
C SER A 112 5.98 -10.87 12.23
N LEU A 113 6.90 -10.55 13.13
CA LEU A 113 7.01 -9.25 13.76
C LEU A 113 7.30 -8.15 12.72
N HIS A 114 8.22 -8.41 11.79
CA HIS A 114 8.47 -7.51 10.65
C HIS A 114 7.20 -7.25 9.83
N PHE A 115 6.45 -8.30 9.49
CA PHE A 115 5.21 -8.15 8.74
C PHE A 115 4.22 -7.24 9.48
N TRP A 116 3.92 -7.53 10.74
CA TRP A 116 2.90 -6.79 11.49
C TRP A 116 3.30 -5.34 11.76
N LEU A 117 4.54 -5.07 12.13
CA LEU A 117 5.02 -3.70 12.33
C LEU A 117 4.98 -2.90 11.01
N THR A 118 5.40 -3.53 9.91
CA THR A 118 5.33 -2.88 8.60
C THR A 118 3.88 -2.66 8.19
N PHE A 119 3.01 -3.67 8.28
CA PHE A 119 1.61 -3.56 7.89
C PHE A 119 0.87 -2.47 8.69
N ILE A 120 1.01 -2.47 10.01
CA ILE A 120 0.37 -1.46 10.86
C ILE A 120 1.00 -0.09 10.62
N GLY A 121 2.33 0.00 10.63
CA GLY A 121 3.06 1.26 10.48
C GLY A 121 2.73 1.99 9.19
N VAL A 122 2.73 1.29 8.05
CA VAL A 122 2.44 1.92 6.76
C VAL A 122 0.97 2.33 6.62
N ASN A 123 0.03 1.56 7.20
CA ASN A 123 -1.38 1.98 7.23
C ASN A 123 -1.58 3.23 8.10
N VAL A 124 -0.98 3.27 9.29
CA VAL A 124 -1.03 4.46 10.16
C VAL A 124 -0.34 5.66 9.51
N THR A 125 0.68 5.44 8.67
CA THR A 125 1.34 6.51 7.92
C THR A 125 0.47 7.06 6.81
N PHE A 126 -0.03 6.21 5.92
CA PHE A 126 -0.62 6.66 4.66
C PHE A 126 -2.14 6.77 4.69
N PHE A 127 -2.85 6.05 5.56
CA PHE A 127 -4.30 6.15 5.63
C PHE A 127 -4.78 7.56 6.06
N PRO A 128 -4.20 8.20 7.10
CA PRO A 128 -4.55 9.56 7.48
C PRO A 128 -4.29 10.61 6.39
N GLN A 129 -3.35 10.34 5.48
CA GLN A 129 -3.05 11.26 4.39
C GLN A 129 -4.21 11.42 3.38
N HIS A 130 -5.14 10.45 3.32
CA HIS A 130 -6.38 10.63 2.56
C HIS A 130 -7.24 11.76 3.16
N PHE A 131 -7.35 11.82 4.48
CA PHE A 131 -8.09 12.89 5.17
C PHE A 131 -7.41 14.24 5.04
N LEU A 132 -6.07 14.28 5.12
CA LEU A 132 -5.30 15.50 4.83
C LEU A 132 -5.55 16.01 3.42
N GLY A 133 -5.61 15.11 2.44
CA GLY A 133 -5.91 15.47 1.07
C GLY A 133 -7.34 15.97 0.86
N LEU A 134 -8.33 15.35 1.52
CA LEU A 134 -9.72 15.81 1.52
C LEU A 134 -9.88 17.16 2.21
N ALA A 135 -9.08 17.46 3.23
CA ALA A 135 -9.01 18.77 3.89
C ALA A 135 -8.27 19.83 3.04
N GLY A 136 -7.81 19.48 1.83
CA GLY A 136 -7.18 20.42 0.91
C GLY A 136 -5.68 20.64 1.15
N MET A 137 -5.01 19.83 1.97
CA MET A 137 -3.56 19.96 2.19
C MET A 137 -2.79 19.71 0.89
N PRO A 138 -2.09 20.72 0.34
CA PRO A 138 -1.33 20.56 -0.87
C PRO A 138 -0.04 19.75 -0.61
N ARG A 139 0.38 18.96 -1.60
CA ARG A 139 1.67 18.25 -1.53
C ARG A 139 2.84 19.19 -1.83
N ARG A 140 4.04 18.84 -1.37
CA ARG A 140 5.31 19.55 -1.64
C ARG A 140 5.43 20.90 -0.95
N TYR A 141 4.68 21.15 0.11
CA TYR A 141 4.81 22.32 0.94
C TYR A 141 5.63 22.01 2.19
N ILE A 142 6.39 23.00 2.65
CA ILE A 142 7.28 22.86 3.82
C ILE A 142 6.49 23.02 5.10
N ASP A 143 5.43 23.86 5.08
CA ASP A 143 4.62 24.19 6.25
C ASP A 143 3.13 24.01 5.95
N TYR A 144 2.34 23.81 7.00
CA TYR A 144 0.90 23.56 6.91
C TYR A 144 0.15 24.17 8.09
N PRO A 145 -1.15 24.54 7.96
CA PRO A 145 -1.96 25.08 9.04
C PRO A 145 -2.05 24.14 10.25
N GLU A 146 -2.12 24.72 11.47
CA GLU A 146 -2.22 23.97 12.72
C GLU A 146 -3.39 22.99 12.76
N ALA A 147 -4.50 23.30 12.09
CA ALA A 147 -5.66 22.41 11.98
C ALA A 147 -5.33 21.03 11.38
N LEU A 148 -4.26 20.91 10.60
CA LEU A 148 -3.81 19.68 9.97
C LEU A 148 -2.73 18.94 10.78
N HIS A 149 -2.28 19.52 11.90
CA HIS A 149 -1.19 18.99 12.72
C HIS A 149 -1.49 17.58 13.25
N GLY A 150 -2.69 17.34 13.75
CA GLY A 150 -3.07 16.06 14.35
C GLY A 150 -2.88 14.86 13.40
N TRP A 151 -3.36 14.94 12.18
CA TRP A 151 -3.21 13.88 11.20
C TRP A 151 -1.77 13.69 10.72
N ASN A 152 -1.00 14.78 10.60
CA ASN A 152 0.42 14.71 10.28
C ASN A 152 1.22 14.05 11.40
N MET A 153 0.88 14.32 12.67
CA MET A 153 1.50 13.66 13.82
C MET A 153 1.23 12.14 13.80
N VAL A 154 -0.01 11.71 13.58
CA VAL A 154 -0.36 10.29 13.48
C VAL A 154 0.43 9.62 12.34
N SER A 155 0.51 10.28 11.18
CA SER A 155 1.30 9.80 10.04
C SER A 155 2.78 9.62 10.39
N SER A 156 3.36 10.54 11.15
CA SER A 156 4.75 10.48 11.61
C SER A 156 5.00 9.31 12.56
N TYR A 157 4.11 9.08 13.53
CA TYR A 157 4.21 7.89 14.40
C TYR A 157 4.13 6.58 13.61
N GLY A 158 3.26 6.51 12.61
CA GLY A 158 3.20 5.36 11.70
C GLY A 158 4.53 5.12 10.98
N ALA A 159 5.19 6.19 10.53
CA ALA A 159 6.49 6.10 9.86
C ALA A 159 7.58 5.54 10.79
N TYR A 160 7.60 5.95 12.08
CA TYR A 160 8.53 5.38 13.05
C TYR A 160 8.27 3.88 13.29
N VAL A 161 7.02 3.45 13.37
CA VAL A 161 6.67 2.04 13.53
C VAL A 161 7.09 1.22 12.29
N ALA A 162 6.88 1.74 11.08
CA ALA A 162 7.33 1.10 9.85
C ALA A 162 8.88 1.06 9.77
N GLY A 163 9.56 2.12 10.21
CA GLY A 163 11.02 2.17 10.32
C GLY A 163 11.57 1.09 11.26
N LEU A 164 10.92 0.89 12.41
CA LEU A 164 11.26 -0.19 13.33
C LEU A 164 11.09 -1.58 12.66
N GLY A 165 10.02 -1.77 11.88
CA GLY A 165 9.84 -2.98 11.07
C GLY A 165 11.02 -3.21 10.13
N THR A 166 11.49 -2.18 9.45
CA THR A 166 12.65 -2.25 8.56
C THR A 166 13.94 -2.63 9.30
N LEU A 167 14.15 -2.10 10.51
CA LEU A 167 15.31 -2.49 11.34
C LEU A 167 15.25 -3.96 11.72
N ILE A 168 14.08 -4.50 12.08
CA ILE A 168 13.90 -5.92 12.37
C ILE A 168 14.20 -6.77 11.13
N PHE A 169 13.83 -6.32 9.95
CA PHE A 169 14.17 -6.99 8.71
C PHE A 169 15.68 -7.06 8.48
N VAL A 170 16.41 -5.99 8.74
CA VAL A 170 17.88 -6.00 8.67
C VAL A 170 18.50 -6.99 9.65
N VAL A 171 18.02 -6.99 10.92
CA VAL A 171 18.48 -7.98 11.93
C VAL A 171 18.16 -9.42 11.53
N LEU A 172 17.07 -9.64 10.81
CA LEU A 172 16.68 -10.98 10.35
C LEU A 172 17.61 -11.54 9.25
N ILE A 173 18.22 -10.64 8.46
CA ILE A 173 19.09 -11.03 7.32
C ILE A 173 20.53 -11.30 7.79
N ILE A 174 21.00 -10.61 8.86
CA ILE A 174 22.35 -10.77 9.43
C ILE A 174 22.45 -12.04 10.26
#